data_805f3d9ec5213f3629c725270c089b55
#
_entry.id   805f3d9ec5213f3629c725270c089b55
#
_cell.length_a   1.000
_cell.length_b   1.000
_cell.length_c   1.000
_cell.angle_alpha   90.00
_cell.angle_beta   90.00
_cell.angle_gamma   90.00
#
_symmetry.space_group_name_H-M   'P 1'
#
loop_
_entity.id
_entity.type
_entity.pdbx_description
1 polymer ?
#
loop_
_entity_poly.entity_id
_entity_poly.type
_entity_poly.pdbx_seq_one_letter_code
_entity_poly.pdbx_strand_id
1 'polypeptide(L)'
;MRSSSLLLSTAGFLLAATLHAAPPAAGQHDHAMGHHGHAMHAAGSTQAPATRWATDAPLRDGMGQVRVALDELRHHEMGHMSEGQARERAATIETAVQSMFAQCKLAPDADAALHAILVPLLAAAQRLDKDPADKAAVVAMREAVAPYPAQFGDPQWPADAQSQSMPHDHMHCCDHCCADRKMP
;
A
#
# COMPACT_ATOMS: atom_id res chain seq x y z
N MET A 1 8.36 -2.85 -49.45
CA MET A 1 8.24 -1.59 -50.19
C MET A 1 6.92 -0.94 -49.83
N ARG A 2 6.95 0.04 -48.99
CA ARG A 2 6.04 1.21 -48.91
C ARG A 2 6.50 2.08 -47.77
N SER A 3 7.24 3.13 -48.15
CA SER A 3 7.63 4.29 -47.31
C SER A 3 6.44 5.24 -47.23
N SER A 4 6.28 5.91 -46.08
CA SER A 4 5.57 7.19 -45.92
C SER A 4 6.03 7.79 -44.61
N SER A 5 6.93 8.67 -44.59
CA SER A 5 6.94 10.14 -44.69
C SER A 5 6.39 10.83 -43.46
N LEU A 6 7.35 11.43 -42.75
CA LEU A 6 7.40 12.57 -41.85
C LEU A 6 6.27 13.63 -42.03
N LEU A 7 5.80 14.17 -40.90
CA LEU A 7 5.49 15.58 -40.77
C LEU A 7 5.91 16.13 -39.40
N LEU A 8 6.97 16.92 -39.41
CA LEU A 8 7.36 17.86 -38.35
C LEU A 8 6.30 18.96 -38.31
N SER A 9 5.80 19.31 -37.13
CA SER A 9 5.10 20.56 -36.87
C SER A 9 5.71 21.24 -35.67
N THR A 10 6.56 22.21 -35.94
CA THR A 10 7.09 23.22 -35.02
C THR A 10 6.10 24.35 -34.91
N ALA A 11 5.54 24.60 -33.73
CA ALA A 11 4.83 25.85 -33.42
C ALA A 11 5.49 26.48 -32.20
N GLY A 12 6.27 27.53 -32.49
CA GLY A 12 6.84 28.39 -31.46
C GLY A 12 5.78 29.28 -30.85
N PHE A 13 5.84 29.49 -29.54
CA PHE A 13 5.06 30.50 -28.84
C PHE A 13 5.98 31.52 -28.19
N LEU A 14 5.78 32.77 -28.60
CA LEU A 14 6.51 33.98 -28.22
C LEU A 14 6.22 34.37 -26.76
N LEU A 15 7.26 34.82 -26.07
CA LEU A 15 7.22 35.52 -24.79
C LEU A 15 6.49 36.87 -24.96
N ALA A 16 5.63 37.18 -24.01
CA ALA A 16 5.24 38.56 -23.70
C ALA A 16 5.42 38.81 -22.20
N ALA A 17 6.49 39.48 -21.86
CA ALA A 17 6.74 40.01 -20.52
C ALA A 17 5.98 41.33 -20.36
N THR A 18 5.08 41.43 -19.39
CA THR A 18 4.52 42.69 -18.93
C THR A 18 4.99 43.01 -17.55
N LEU A 19 5.89 43.97 -17.45
CA LEU A 19 6.23 44.70 -16.20
C LEU A 19 5.00 45.50 -15.75
N HIS A 20 4.56 45.28 -14.51
CA HIS A 20 3.68 46.24 -13.86
C HIS A 20 4.38 46.72 -12.57
N ALA A 21 4.62 48.03 -12.57
CA ALA A 21 5.18 48.81 -11.49
C ALA A 21 4.16 48.94 -10.33
N ALA A 22 4.69 48.89 -9.09
CA ALA A 22 3.96 49.19 -7.88
C ALA A 22 3.82 50.70 -7.63
N PRO A 23 2.79 51.18 -6.92
CA PRO A 23 2.92 52.32 -6.05
C PRO A 23 2.76 51.97 -4.56
N PRO A 24 3.35 52.76 -3.66
CA PRO A 24 3.24 52.55 -2.23
C PRO A 24 2.04 53.31 -1.66
N ALA A 25 1.36 52.69 -0.69
CA ALA A 25 0.48 53.42 0.20
C ALA A 25 0.50 52.74 1.59
N ALA A 26 0.97 53.49 2.54
CA ALA A 26 0.91 53.21 3.97
C ALA A 26 -0.55 53.22 4.45
N GLY A 27 -0.89 52.24 5.26
CA GLY A 27 -2.15 52.19 6.01
C GLY A 27 -2.00 51.21 7.14
N GLN A 28 -1.63 51.75 8.34
CA GLN A 28 -1.70 51.02 9.58
C GLN A 28 -3.16 50.81 9.96
N HIS A 29 -3.58 49.58 10.09
CA HIS A 29 -4.78 49.20 10.82
C HIS A 29 -4.43 48.05 11.73
N ASP A 30 -4.36 48.34 13.02
CA ASP A 30 -4.45 47.40 14.12
C ASP A 30 -5.74 46.60 13.98
N HIS A 31 -5.63 45.30 13.73
CA HIS A 31 -6.72 44.36 13.96
C HIS A 31 -6.23 43.15 14.73
N ALA A 32 -6.86 43.08 15.90
CA ALA A 32 -6.93 42.02 16.88
C ALA A 32 -6.50 40.63 16.37
N MET A 33 -5.71 39.97 17.19
CA MET A 33 -5.35 38.56 17.18
C MET A 33 -6.58 37.66 17.02
N GLY A 34 -6.89 37.28 15.78
CA GLY A 34 -7.66 36.10 15.49
C GLY A 34 -6.69 34.99 15.16
N HIS A 35 -6.42 34.11 16.10
CA HIS A 35 -5.72 32.86 15.86
C HIS A 35 -6.59 31.99 14.95
N HIS A 36 -6.49 32.17 13.64
CA HIS A 36 -6.91 31.13 12.71
C HIS A 36 -5.84 30.03 12.81
N GLY A 37 -6.08 29.11 13.73
CA GLY A 37 -5.37 27.85 13.76
C GLY A 37 -5.55 27.20 12.39
N HIS A 38 -4.48 27.22 11.61
CA HIS A 38 -4.35 26.27 10.51
C HIS A 38 -4.40 24.89 11.17
N ALA A 39 -5.55 24.24 11.05
CA ALA A 39 -5.64 22.83 11.37
C ALA A 39 -4.58 22.13 10.52
N MET A 40 -3.43 21.90 11.12
CA MET A 40 -2.51 20.89 10.64
C MET A 40 -3.39 19.68 10.45
N HIS A 41 -3.54 19.21 9.21
CA HIS A 41 -4.10 17.90 8.96
C HIS A 41 -3.24 16.94 9.77
N ALA A 42 -3.78 16.53 10.91
CA ALA A 42 -3.14 15.56 11.78
C ALA A 42 -2.85 14.36 10.87
N ALA A 43 -1.59 14.00 10.75
CA ALA A 43 -1.18 12.74 10.18
C ALA A 43 -2.09 11.69 10.79
N GLY A 44 -2.88 11.00 9.93
CA GLY A 44 -3.99 10.17 10.36
C GLY A 44 -3.54 9.27 11.50
N SER A 45 -4.27 9.35 12.61
CA SER A 45 -4.00 8.55 13.80
C SER A 45 -3.94 7.09 13.38
N THR A 46 -2.78 6.45 13.52
CA THR A 46 -2.58 5.02 13.28
C THR A 46 -3.29 4.14 14.33
N GLN A 47 -4.00 4.79 15.27
CA GLN A 47 -4.76 4.10 16.30
C GLN A 47 -6.02 3.50 15.69
N ALA A 48 -6.19 2.18 15.86
CA ALA A 48 -7.38 1.47 15.41
C ALA A 48 -8.64 2.09 16.03
N PRO A 49 -9.73 2.26 15.26
CA PRO A 49 -10.97 2.81 15.78
C PRO A 49 -11.57 1.88 16.85
N ALA A 50 -12.32 2.44 17.79
CA ALA A 50 -13.02 1.66 18.83
C ALA A 50 -13.98 0.61 18.22
N THR A 51 -14.51 0.90 17.02
CA THR A 51 -15.29 -0.03 16.20
C THR A 51 -14.70 -0.04 14.80
N ARG A 52 -14.39 -1.24 14.28
CA ARG A 52 -13.86 -1.40 12.93
C ARG A 52 -14.82 -0.84 11.88
N TRP A 53 -14.28 -0.17 10.87
CA TRP A 53 -15.07 0.36 9.78
C TRP A 53 -15.71 -0.75 8.93
N ALA A 54 -16.93 -0.49 8.47
CA ALA A 54 -17.58 -1.37 7.51
C ALA A 54 -16.86 -1.36 6.16
N THR A 55 -16.81 -2.51 5.52
CA THR A 55 -16.20 -2.70 4.19
C THR A 55 -17.29 -2.84 3.13
N ASP A 56 -17.07 -2.26 1.95
CA ASP A 56 -17.88 -2.51 0.76
C ASP A 56 -17.34 -3.71 -0.04
N ALA A 57 -18.08 -4.11 -1.09
CA ALA A 57 -17.68 -5.26 -1.91
C ALA A 57 -16.35 -5.00 -2.66
N PRO A 58 -16.14 -3.84 -3.34
CA PRO A 58 -14.87 -3.58 -4.01
C PRO A 58 -13.66 -3.65 -3.08
N LEU A 59 -13.79 -3.16 -1.83
CA LEU A 59 -12.71 -3.24 -0.85
C LEU A 59 -12.39 -4.69 -0.48
N ARG A 60 -13.41 -5.50 -0.18
CA ARG A 60 -13.21 -6.91 0.17
C ARG A 60 -12.60 -7.72 -0.97
N ASP A 61 -13.07 -7.49 -2.19
CA ASP A 61 -12.56 -8.18 -3.38
C ASP A 61 -11.11 -7.80 -3.67
N GLY A 62 -10.78 -6.50 -3.58
CA GLY A 62 -9.42 -6.01 -3.78
C GLY A 62 -8.45 -6.51 -2.70
N MET A 63 -8.83 -6.41 -1.43
CA MET A 63 -8.01 -6.91 -0.33
C MET A 63 -7.88 -8.44 -0.33
N GLY A 64 -8.89 -9.16 -0.79
CA GLY A 64 -8.81 -10.60 -1.02
C GLY A 64 -7.73 -10.96 -2.05
N GLN A 65 -7.66 -10.24 -3.17
CA GLN A 65 -6.60 -10.43 -4.19
C GLN A 65 -5.21 -10.08 -3.63
N VAL A 66 -5.10 -8.97 -2.89
CA VAL A 66 -3.85 -8.58 -2.21
C VAL A 66 -3.38 -9.70 -1.28
N ARG A 67 -4.26 -10.26 -0.46
CA ARG A 67 -3.92 -11.34 0.47
C ARG A 67 -3.37 -12.57 -0.25
N VAL A 68 -4.06 -13.03 -1.30
CA VAL A 68 -3.62 -14.18 -2.09
C VAL A 68 -2.24 -13.94 -2.69
N ALA A 69 -2.03 -12.77 -3.32
CA ALA A 69 -0.74 -12.42 -3.92
C ALA A 69 0.40 -12.35 -2.87
N LEU A 70 0.13 -11.80 -1.68
CA LEU A 70 1.11 -11.76 -0.58
C LEU A 70 1.41 -13.15 -0.01
N ASP A 71 0.44 -14.05 0.05
CA ASP A 71 0.67 -15.42 0.48
C ASP A 71 1.56 -16.19 -0.51
N GLU A 72 1.36 -16.00 -1.80
CA GLU A 72 2.21 -16.59 -2.84
C GLU A 72 3.62 -15.98 -2.84
N LEU A 73 3.77 -14.69 -2.55
CA LEU A 73 5.08 -14.02 -2.43
C LEU A 73 5.94 -14.56 -1.28
N ARG A 74 5.43 -15.37 -0.35
CA ARG A 74 6.27 -16.11 0.61
C ARG A 74 7.26 -17.05 -0.11
N HIS A 75 6.85 -17.64 -1.22
CA HIS A 75 7.73 -18.47 -2.03
C HIS A 75 8.88 -17.66 -2.64
N HIS A 76 8.64 -16.39 -2.95
CA HIS A 76 9.68 -15.48 -3.41
C HIS A 76 10.72 -15.21 -2.30
N GLU A 77 10.28 -14.93 -1.09
CA GLU A 77 11.19 -14.73 0.06
C GLU A 77 12.06 -15.96 0.33
N MET A 78 11.51 -17.16 0.15
CA MET A 78 12.22 -18.44 0.27
C MET A 78 13.13 -18.77 -0.92
N GLY A 79 13.07 -17.99 -2.00
CA GLY A 79 13.83 -18.25 -3.23
C GLY A 79 13.23 -19.34 -4.13
N HIS A 80 11.96 -19.68 -3.94
CA HIS A 80 11.23 -20.74 -4.68
C HIS A 80 10.32 -20.18 -5.77
N MET A 81 10.41 -18.89 -6.08
CA MET A 81 9.62 -18.21 -7.10
C MET A 81 10.55 -17.54 -8.11
N SER A 82 10.21 -17.61 -9.39
CA SER A 82 10.94 -16.89 -10.43
C SER A 82 10.66 -15.39 -10.38
N GLU A 83 11.58 -14.59 -10.91
CA GLU A 83 11.41 -13.14 -11.03
C GLU A 83 10.16 -12.76 -11.84
N GLY A 84 9.84 -13.52 -12.90
CA GLY A 84 8.64 -13.32 -13.69
C GLY A 84 7.37 -13.49 -12.87
N GLN A 85 7.31 -14.54 -12.04
CA GLN A 85 6.18 -14.78 -11.15
C GLN A 85 6.09 -13.71 -10.05
N ALA A 86 7.21 -13.26 -9.48
CA ALA A 86 7.21 -12.17 -8.51
C ALA A 86 6.63 -10.88 -9.11
N ARG A 87 7.02 -10.55 -10.35
CA ARG A 87 6.49 -9.40 -11.10
C ARG A 87 4.98 -9.52 -11.37
N GLU A 88 4.51 -10.70 -11.74
CA GLU A 88 3.06 -10.95 -11.92
C GLU A 88 2.27 -10.72 -10.62
N ARG A 89 2.80 -11.11 -9.46
CA ARG A 89 2.15 -10.87 -8.17
C ARG A 89 2.17 -9.40 -7.79
N ALA A 90 3.25 -8.68 -8.07
CA ALA A 90 3.31 -7.24 -7.92
C ALA A 90 2.23 -6.54 -8.78
N ALA A 91 2.14 -6.88 -10.05
CA ALA A 91 1.13 -6.34 -10.97
C ALA A 91 -0.32 -6.65 -10.52
N THR A 92 -0.56 -7.83 -9.94
CA THR A 92 -1.86 -8.17 -9.35
C THR A 92 -2.21 -7.23 -8.19
N ILE A 93 -1.26 -6.96 -7.29
CA ILE A 93 -1.45 -6.04 -6.18
C ILE A 93 -1.69 -4.61 -6.69
N GLU A 94 -0.92 -4.15 -7.65
CA GLU A 94 -1.10 -2.82 -8.24
C GLU A 94 -2.50 -2.66 -8.86
N THR A 95 -2.94 -3.63 -9.62
CA THR A 95 -4.27 -3.64 -10.24
C THR A 95 -5.38 -3.64 -9.19
N ALA A 96 -5.25 -4.44 -8.13
CA ALA A 96 -6.22 -4.48 -7.04
C ALA A 96 -6.30 -3.13 -6.31
N VAL A 97 -5.16 -2.49 -6.01
CA VAL A 97 -5.11 -1.17 -5.37
C VAL A 97 -5.76 -0.10 -6.25
N GLN A 98 -5.43 -0.07 -7.55
CA GLN A 98 -6.04 0.88 -8.49
C GLN A 98 -7.57 0.68 -8.59
N SER A 99 -8.03 -0.57 -8.59
CA SER A 99 -9.47 -0.90 -8.59
C SER A 99 -10.15 -0.40 -7.31
N MET A 100 -9.53 -0.58 -6.15
CA MET A 100 -10.06 -0.07 -4.88
C MET A 100 -10.15 1.46 -4.89
N PHE A 101 -9.13 2.18 -5.32
CA PHE A 101 -9.19 3.64 -5.44
C PHE A 101 -10.30 4.13 -6.37
N ALA A 102 -10.61 3.39 -7.42
CA ALA A 102 -11.63 3.78 -8.38
C ALA A 102 -13.07 3.45 -7.94
N GLN A 103 -13.25 2.42 -7.12
CA GLN A 103 -14.57 1.81 -6.91
C GLN A 103 -15.07 1.84 -5.47
N CYS A 104 -14.20 1.92 -4.45
CA CYS A 104 -14.60 1.96 -3.05
C CYS A 104 -15.41 3.23 -2.74
N LYS A 105 -16.45 3.07 -1.91
CA LYS A 105 -17.30 4.17 -1.45
C LYS A 105 -17.43 4.08 0.06
N LEU A 106 -16.44 4.59 0.75
CA LEU A 106 -16.35 4.58 2.20
C LEU A 106 -16.70 5.94 2.80
N ALA A 107 -16.96 5.96 4.10
CA ALA A 107 -17.05 7.21 4.86
C ALA A 107 -15.67 7.91 4.86
N PRO A 108 -15.60 9.25 4.95
CA PRO A 108 -14.34 9.99 4.78
C PRO A 108 -13.20 9.53 5.69
N ASP A 109 -13.47 9.21 6.95
CA ASP A 109 -12.44 8.77 7.90
C ASP A 109 -11.93 7.35 7.57
N ALA A 110 -12.84 6.45 7.15
CA ALA A 110 -12.48 5.12 6.69
C ALA A 110 -11.68 5.17 5.39
N ASP A 111 -12.06 6.06 4.47
CA ASP A 111 -11.35 6.28 3.22
C ASP A 111 -9.92 6.80 3.47
N ALA A 112 -9.77 7.79 4.35
CA ALA A 112 -8.45 8.30 4.74
C ALA A 112 -7.56 7.20 5.36
N ALA A 113 -8.14 6.37 6.23
CA ALA A 113 -7.43 5.25 6.83
C ALA A 113 -7.04 4.18 5.80
N LEU A 114 -7.91 3.89 4.83
CA LEU A 114 -7.61 2.98 3.73
C LEU A 114 -6.46 3.51 2.87
N HIS A 115 -6.46 4.79 2.54
CA HIS A 115 -5.37 5.41 1.79
C HIS A 115 -4.02 5.28 2.50
N ALA A 116 -3.99 5.40 3.83
CA ALA A 116 -2.76 5.21 4.62
C ALA A 116 -2.19 3.79 4.50
N ILE A 117 -3.01 2.80 4.17
CA ILE A 117 -2.63 1.40 3.90
C ILE A 117 -2.25 1.20 2.44
N LEU A 118 -3.09 1.67 1.51
CA LEU A 118 -2.94 1.35 0.09
C LEU A 118 -1.78 2.10 -0.59
N VAL A 119 -1.47 3.33 -0.16
CA VAL A 119 -0.38 4.11 -0.78
C VAL A 119 0.99 3.45 -0.55
N PRO A 120 1.40 3.08 0.68
CA PRO A 120 2.67 2.38 0.88
C PRO A 120 2.66 0.97 0.27
N LEU A 121 1.52 0.27 0.26
CA LEU A 121 1.38 -1.03 -0.42
C LEU A 121 1.68 -0.91 -1.91
N LEU A 122 1.06 0.08 -2.59
CA LEU A 122 1.29 0.35 -4.01
C LEU A 122 2.75 0.68 -4.30
N ALA A 123 3.35 1.54 -3.48
CA ALA A 123 4.75 1.91 -3.65
C ALA A 123 5.69 0.71 -3.52
N ALA A 124 5.41 -0.21 -2.59
CA ALA A 124 6.21 -1.42 -2.41
C ALA A 124 5.99 -2.41 -3.58
N ALA A 125 4.76 -2.57 -4.08
CA ALA A 125 4.48 -3.40 -5.26
C ALA A 125 5.22 -2.90 -6.50
N GLN A 126 5.21 -1.58 -6.75
CA GLN A 126 5.96 -0.95 -7.84
C GLN A 126 7.48 -1.11 -7.71
N ARG A 127 8.01 -1.21 -6.50
CA ARG A 127 9.44 -1.54 -6.30
C ARG A 127 9.73 -2.97 -6.71
N LEU A 128 8.88 -3.93 -6.31
CA LEU A 128 9.04 -5.34 -6.69
C LEU A 128 8.87 -5.53 -8.21
N ASP A 129 7.97 -4.79 -8.86
CA ASP A 129 7.84 -4.84 -10.32
C ASP A 129 9.11 -4.37 -11.03
N LYS A 130 9.75 -3.31 -10.55
CA LYS A 130 10.99 -2.75 -11.10
C LYS A 130 12.20 -3.64 -10.81
N ASP A 131 12.30 -4.16 -9.60
CA ASP A 131 13.35 -5.05 -9.14
C ASP A 131 12.74 -6.31 -8.52
N PRO A 132 12.50 -7.35 -9.33
CA PRO A 132 11.88 -8.59 -8.85
C PRO A 132 12.73 -9.39 -7.85
N ALA A 133 14.00 -9.03 -7.65
CA ALA A 133 14.86 -9.62 -6.63
C ALA A 133 14.72 -8.91 -5.26
N ASP A 134 14.04 -7.77 -5.18
CA ASP A 134 13.85 -6.98 -3.95
C ASP A 134 12.91 -7.67 -2.95
N LYS A 135 13.46 -8.56 -2.14
CA LYS A 135 12.72 -9.21 -1.04
C LYS A 135 12.23 -8.22 0.01
N ALA A 136 12.91 -7.09 0.19
CA ALA A 136 12.49 -6.07 1.14
C ALA A 136 11.19 -5.37 0.69
N ALA A 137 10.90 -5.34 -0.60
CA ALA A 137 9.61 -4.87 -1.10
C ALA A 137 8.46 -5.77 -0.62
N VAL A 138 8.64 -7.09 -0.57
CA VAL A 138 7.60 -8.02 -0.06
C VAL A 138 7.35 -7.79 1.43
N VAL A 139 8.41 -7.60 2.22
CA VAL A 139 8.29 -7.26 3.64
C VAL A 139 7.51 -5.95 3.81
N ALA A 140 7.87 -4.91 3.05
CA ALA A 140 7.19 -3.61 3.11
C ALA A 140 5.70 -3.70 2.72
N MET A 141 5.33 -4.55 1.76
CA MET A 141 3.92 -4.79 1.42
C MET A 141 3.15 -5.41 2.58
N ARG A 142 3.74 -6.38 3.30
CA ARG A 142 3.11 -7.00 4.48
C ARG A 142 2.95 -6.01 5.62
N GLU A 143 3.97 -5.20 5.87
CA GLU A 143 3.91 -4.14 6.87
C GLU A 143 2.82 -3.12 6.55
N ALA A 144 2.68 -2.75 5.27
CA ALA A 144 1.65 -1.82 4.83
C ALA A 144 0.23 -2.33 5.11
N VAL A 145 -0.05 -3.62 4.92
CA VAL A 145 -1.39 -4.19 5.15
C VAL A 145 -1.63 -4.63 6.59
N ALA A 146 -0.62 -4.66 7.43
CA ALA A 146 -0.72 -5.12 8.82
C ALA A 146 -1.81 -4.42 9.64
N PRO A 147 -2.05 -3.08 9.49
CA PRO A 147 -3.12 -2.39 10.22
C PRO A 147 -4.54 -2.75 9.76
N TYR A 148 -4.71 -3.30 8.55
CA TYR A 148 -6.01 -3.49 7.92
C TYR A 148 -7.02 -4.27 8.79
N PRO A 149 -6.73 -5.47 9.31
CA PRO A 149 -7.70 -6.26 10.06
C PRO A 149 -8.07 -5.66 11.42
N ALA A 150 -7.26 -4.76 11.95
CA ALA A 150 -7.59 -4.03 13.17
C ALA A 150 -8.53 -2.85 12.91
N GLN A 151 -8.47 -2.27 11.71
CA GLN A 151 -9.22 -1.07 11.36
C GLN A 151 -10.51 -1.38 10.60
N PHE A 152 -10.55 -2.45 9.81
CA PHE A 152 -11.66 -2.80 8.93
C PHE A 152 -12.30 -4.13 9.31
N GLY A 153 -13.64 -4.16 9.28
CA GLY A 153 -14.44 -5.35 9.56
C GLY A 153 -14.61 -6.22 8.32
N ASP A 154 -13.49 -6.77 7.81
CA ASP A 154 -13.50 -7.66 6.65
C ASP A 154 -13.51 -9.13 7.11
N PRO A 155 -14.59 -9.89 6.83
CA PRO A 155 -14.67 -11.30 7.22
C PRO A 155 -13.68 -12.20 6.46
N GLN A 156 -13.18 -11.75 5.31
CA GLN A 156 -12.16 -12.48 4.54
C GLN A 156 -10.74 -12.23 5.07
N TRP A 157 -10.58 -11.24 5.95
CA TRP A 157 -9.31 -10.89 6.57
C TRP A 157 -9.48 -10.77 8.10
N PRO A 158 -9.65 -11.88 8.80
CA PRO A 158 -9.85 -11.85 10.24
C PRO A 158 -8.61 -11.34 10.99
N ALA A 159 -8.82 -10.65 12.09
CA ALA A 159 -7.77 -10.04 12.88
C ALA A 159 -6.76 -11.04 13.47
N ASP A 160 -7.17 -12.28 13.67
CA ASP A 160 -6.38 -13.39 14.20
C ASP A 160 -5.55 -14.15 13.14
N ALA A 161 -5.82 -13.93 11.85
CA ALA A 161 -5.09 -14.57 10.76
C ALA A 161 -3.58 -14.23 10.76
N GLN A 162 -3.20 -13.09 11.33
CA GLN A 162 -1.81 -12.66 11.43
C GLN A 162 -1.04 -13.38 12.54
N SER A 163 -1.73 -13.86 13.57
CA SER A 163 -1.11 -14.61 14.68
C SER A 163 -0.64 -16.00 14.27
N GLN A 164 -1.16 -16.54 13.17
CA GLN A 164 -0.79 -17.87 12.67
C GLN A 164 0.46 -17.86 11.77
N SER A 165 1.04 -16.72 11.51
CA SER A 165 2.26 -16.58 10.71
C SER A 165 3.56 -16.68 11.52
N MET A 166 3.49 -16.93 12.84
CA MET A 166 4.67 -17.24 13.63
C MET A 166 5.13 -18.66 13.26
N PRO A 167 6.41 -18.87 12.94
CA PRO A 167 6.94 -20.21 12.80
C PRO A 167 6.73 -20.92 14.13
N HIS A 168 5.90 -21.97 14.13
CA HIS A 168 5.82 -22.89 15.23
C HIS A 168 7.14 -23.66 15.31
N ASP A 169 8.08 -23.08 16.02
CA ASP A 169 9.29 -23.75 16.49
C ASP A 169 8.89 -24.71 17.63
N HIS A 170 8.00 -25.64 17.30
CA HIS A 170 7.76 -26.80 18.11
C HIS A 170 8.58 -27.97 17.55
N MET A 171 9.89 -27.90 17.79
CA MET A 171 10.67 -29.10 17.94
C MET A 171 10.11 -29.86 19.16
N HIS A 172 9.00 -30.54 18.97
CA HIS A 172 8.75 -31.74 19.77
C HIS A 172 9.67 -32.83 19.22
N CYS A 173 10.92 -32.82 19.71
CA CYS A 173 11.72 -34.00 19.73
C CYS A 173 10.89 -35.10 20.38
N CYS A 174 10.56 -36.12 19.61
CA CYS A 174 9.97 -37.34 20.11
C CYS A 174 10.99 -38.03 21.03
N ASP A 175 10.92 -37.79 22.34
CA ASP A 175 11.67 -38.47 23.40
C ASP A 175 11.29 -39.93 23.57
N HIS A 176 10.64 -40.55 22.57
CA HIS A 176 10.14 -41.93 22.70
C HIS A 176 10.74 -42.94 21.72
N CYS A 177 11.80 -42.58 20.96
CA CYS A 177 12.39 -43.53 20.00
C CYS A 177 13.79 -44.11 20.39
N CYS A 178 14.26 -43.90 21.62
CA CYS A 178 15.57 -44.40 22.04
C CYS A 178 15.55 -45.45 23.18
N ALA A 179 14.42 -46.09 23.45
CA ALA A 179 14.36 -47.17 24.42
C ALA A 179 13.83 -48.44 23.74
N ASP A 180 14.65 -49.18 23.03
CA ASP A 180 14.67 -50.64 22.94
C ASP A 180 15.57 -51.08 21.77
N ARG A 181 16.87 -51.12 22.04
CA ARG A 181 17.75 -52.02 21.32
C ARG A 181 18.71 -52.70 22.28
N LYS A 182 18.17 -53.61 23.06
CA LYS A 182 18.95 -54.60 23.76
C LYS A 182 19.12 -55.77 22.79
N MET A 183 20.31 -55.97 22.28
CA MET A 183 20.70 -57.20 21.59
C MET A 183 21.27 -58.23 22.53
N PRO A 184 21.05 -59.55 22.25
CA PRO A 184 21.71 -60.65 22.93
C PRO A 184 23.15 -60.83 22.49
#